data_27199e21a41d0cd4ac1a93a9cf3357e9
#
_entry.id   27199e21a41d0cd4ac1a93a9cf3357e9
#
_cell.length_a   1.000
_cell.length_b   1.000
_cell.length_c   1.000
_cell.angle_alpha   90.00
_cell.angle_beta   90.00
_cell.angle_gamma   90.00
#
_symmetry.space_group_name_H-M   'P 1'
#
loop_
_entity.id
_entity.type
_entity.pdbx_description
1 polymer ?
#
loop_
_entity_poly.entity_id
_entity_poly.type
_entity_poly.pdbx_seq_one_letter_code
_entity_poly.pdbx_strand_id
1 'polypeptide(L)'
;MISKKMVIASAFVGVLAFGGDQFAMSDADRAMYAEMLENNPADILIGAGEEMLEEYCGGDAGLAKFLGVSEDNLPSYIAGFPRYVKKLDRVVGLDQAMQALMAQNGHKPFKLKSKDMFAMSAYGKSIANGENINIDVNADKHIKKMYALGEEVFTTKRGGRGLSCLSCHSKDIVGGVLRTQPLPDLGTVGVGATWPAYRMTKSSLRTLQRRFQGCMKNALLAVIPMGSKEMVALEVYVTKQAEGKEIAIPGLKR
;
A
#
# COMPACT_ATOMS: atom_id res chain seq x y z
N MET A 1 -73.98 4.51 -32.75
CA MET A 1 -73.42 4.81 -31.42
C MET A 1 -72.16 3.96 -31.25
N ILE A 2 -71.01 4.56 -31.43
CA ILE A 2 -69.70 3.88 -31.33
C ILE A 2 -69.06 4.33 -30.01
N SER A 3 -68.95 3.37 -29.08
CA SER A 3 -68.33 3.58 -27.78
C SER A 3 -66.82 3.66 -27.92
N LYS A 4 -66.23 4.82 -27.65
CA LYS A 4 -64.75 5.00 -27.55
C LYS A 4 -64.28 4.43 -26.24
N LYS A 5 -63.64 3.28 -26.24
CA LYS A 5 -62.88 2.78 -25.11
C LYS A 5 -61.56 3.57 -25.03
N MET A 6 -61.49 4.39 -24.00
CA MET A 6 -60.28 5.15 -23.66
C MET A 6 -59.30 4.18 -22.96
N VAL A 7 -58.22 3.81 -23.65
CA VAL A 7 -57.14 3.05 -23.05
C VAL A 7 -56.22 4.04 -22.32
N ILE A 8 -56.25 4.01 -21.00
CA ILE A 8 -55.31 4.73 -20.17
C ILE A 8 -54.02 3.91 -20.13
N ALA A 9 -53.04 4.32 -20.91
CA ALA A 9 -51.69 3.78 -20.82
C ALA A 9 -51.04 4.41 -19.56
N SER A 10 -50.96 3.64 -18.48
CA SER A 10 -50.15 3.97 -17.30
C SER A 10 -48.68 3.86 -17.66
N ALA A 11 -48.05 4.99 -17.95
CA ALA A 11 -46.60 5.06 -18.06
C ALA A 11 -46.00 4.82 -16.65
N PHE A 12 -45.55 3.62 -16.39
CA PHE A 12 -44.66 3.34 -15.29
C PHE A 12 -43.32 4.06 -15.57
N VAL A 13 -43.19 5.28 -15.06
CA VAL A 13 -41.87 5.92 -14.94
C VAL A 13 -41.15 5.17 -13.84
N GLY A 14 -40.37 4.18 -14.25
CA GLY A 14 -39.40 3.54 -13.36
C GLY A 14 -38.40 4.61 -12.91
N VAL A 15 -38.56 5.10 -11.69
CA VAL A 15 -37.50 5.84 -11.02
C VAL A 15 -36.37 4.83 -10.85
N LEU A 16 -35.42 4.85 -11.79
CA LEU A 16 -34.10 4.30 -11.55
C LEU A 16 -33.55 5.13 -10.38
N ALA A 17 -33.72 4.60 -9.17
CA ALA A 17 -32.93 5.03 -8.04
C ALA A 17 -31.47 4.73 -8.43
N PHE A 18 -30.82 5.73 -9.01
CA PHE A 18 -29.37 5.79 -8.99
C PHE A 18 -29.02 5.89 -7.50
N GLY A 19 -28.85 4.73 -6.86
CA GLY A 19 -28.12 4.65 -5.62
C GLY A 19 -26.75 5.20 -5.92
N GLY A 20 -26.57 6.51 -5.80
CA GLY A 20 -25.27 7.12 -5.87
C GLY A 20 -24.40 6.34 -4.89
N ASP A 21 -23.24 5.87 -5.34
CA ASP A 21 -22.28 5.24 -4.46
C ASP A 21 -22.11 6.19 -3.26
N GLN A 22 -22.63 5.78 -2.09
CA GLN A 22 -22.58 6.62 -0.87
C GLN A 22 -21.15 6.98 -0.46
N PHE A 23 -20.17 6.39 -1.15
CA PHE A 23 -18.75 6.62 -1.00
C PHE A 23 -18.13 7.30 -2.21
N ALA A 24 -18.91 7.59 -3.27
CA ALA A 24 -18.45 8.44 -4.36
C ALA A 24 -18.15 9.82 -3.79
N MET A 25 -16.92 10.27 -3.99
CA MET A 25 -16.53 11.63 -3.63
C MET A 25 -17.32 12.61 -4.50
N SER A 26 -17.89 13.65 -3.89
CA SER A 26 -18.43 14.79 -4.64
C SER A 26 -17.34 15.48 -5.46
N ASP A 27 -17.70 16.31 -6.44
CA ASP A 27 -16.71 17.06 -7.20
C ASP A 27 -15.90 18.01 -6.32
N ALA A 28 -16.53 18.61 -5.31
CA ALA A 28 -15.87 19.43 -4.31
C ALA A 28 -14.87 18.63 -3.46
N ASP A 29 -15.25 17.42 -3.02
CA ASP A 29 -14.34 16.55 -2.27
C ASP A 29 -13.17 16.08 -3.13
N ARG A 30 -13.39 15.82 -4.42
CA ARG A 30 -12.33 15.48 -5.39
C ARG A 30 -11.37 16.65 -5.57
N ALA A 31 -11.88 17.87 -5.76
CA ALA A 31 -11.05 19.07 -5.90
C ALA A 31 -10.21 19.31 -4.63
N MET A 32 -10.83 19.23 -3.45
CA MET A 32 -10.13 19.36 -2.18
C MET A 32 -9.08 18.25 -2.00
N TYR A 33 -9.38 17.01 -2.40
CA TYR A 33 -8.41 15.92 -2.32
C TYR A 33 -7.23 16.14 -3.27
N ALA A 34 -7.48 16.65 -4.48
CA ALA A 34 -6.42 17.01 -5.43
C ALA A 34 -5.52 18.12 -4.87
N GLU A 35 -6.09 19.19 -4.30
CA GLU A 35 -5.34 20.25 -3.62
C GLU A 35 -4.50 19.71 -2.45
N MET A 36 -5.05 18.78 -1.67
CA MET A 36 -4.31 18.15 -0.58
C MET A 36 -3.19 17.22 -1.08
N LEU A 37 -3.30 16.67 -2.29
CA LEU A 37 -2.20 15.91 -2.90
C LEU A 37 -1.06 16.82 -3.34
N GLU A 38 -1.39 18.00 -3.89
CA GLU A 38 -0.39 19.02 -4.27
C GLU A 38 0.31 19.63 -3.05
N ASN A 39 -0.38 19.73 -1.92
CA ASN A 39 0.13 20.24 -0.64
C ASN A 39 0.12 19.12 0.42
N ASN A 40 0.78 18.01 0.14
CA ASN A 40 0.71 16.84 1.00
C ASN A 40 1.42 17.11 2.35
N PRO A 41 0.72 17.00 3.49
CA PRO A 41 1.33 17.21 4.81
C PRO A 41 2.53 16.29 5.10
N ALA A 42 2.74 15.28 4.28
CA ALA A 42 3.88 14.38 4.39
C ALA A 42 5.18 14.93 3.78
N ASP A 43 5.14 15.99 2.97
CA ASP A 43 6.33 16.47 2.25
C ASP A 43 7.46 16.89 3.20
N ILE A 44 7.11 17.54 4.31
CA ILE A 44 8.08 17.86 5.38
C ILE A 44 8.69 16.58 5.95
N LEU A 45 7.90 15.52 6.09
CA LEU A 45 8.35 14.23 6.62
C LEU A 45 9.22 13.47 5.61
N ILE A 46 9.00 13.67 4.31
CA ILE A 46 9.86 13.14 3.25
C ILE A 46 11.26 13.77 3.34
N GLY A 47 11.35 15.11 3.45
CA GLY A 47 12.63 15.80 3.65
C GLY A 47 13.39 15.30 4.89
N ALA A 48 12.72 15.13 6.02
CA ALA A 48 13.34 14.52 7.19
C ALA A 48 13.79 13.06 6.94
N GLY A 49 13.08 12.31 6.10
CA GLY A 49 13.44 10.96 5.67
C GLY A 49 14.69 10.93 4.80
N GLU A 50 14.87 11.94 3.93
CA GLU A 50 16.05 12.16 3.09
C GLU A 50 17.28 12.42 3.96
N GLU A 51 17.19 13.38 4.88
CA GLU A 51 18.27 13.68 5.82
C GLU A 51 18.71 12.43 6.61
N MET A 52 17.75 11.62 7.07
CA MET A 52 18.05 10.37 7.77
C MET A 52 18.71 9.34 6.84
N LEU A 53 18.26 9.20 5.59
CA LEU A 53 18.90 8.27 4.65
C LEU A 53 20.35 8.70 4.37
N GLU A 54 20.60 10.02 4.21
CA GLU A 54 21.94 10.55 4.04
C GLU A 54 22.82 10.26 5.27
N GLU A 55 22.36 10.60 6.46
CA GLU A 55 23.12 10.45 7.70
C GLU A 55 23.43 8.98 8.04
N TYR A 56 22.45 8.09 7.93
CA TYR A 56 22.57 6.71 8.42
C TYR A 56 22.94 5.70 7.35
N CYS A 57 22.65 6.01 6.08
CA CYS A 57 22.81 5.08 4.96
C CYS A 57 23.79 5.59 3.88
N GLY A 58 24.21 6.84 3.91
CA GLY A 58 25.04 7.46 2.87
C GLY A 58 24.23 7.82 1.62
N GLY A 59 22.98 8.22 1.84
CA GLY A 59 22.06 8.68 0.79
C GLY A 59 21.69 7.62 -0.23
N ASP A 60 21.25 8.09 -1.37
CA ASP A 60 20.86 7.23 -2.52
C ASP A 60 22.04 6.42 -3.02
N ALA A 61 23.22 7.02 -3.11
CA ALA A 61 24.46 6.36 -3.49
C ALA A 61 24.82 5.20 -2.55
N GLY A 62 24.69 5.41 -1.22
CA GLY A 62 24.92 4.38 -0.22
C GLY A 62 23.91 3.24 -0.32
N LEU A 63 22.65 3.57 -0.55
CA LEU A 63 21.59 2.58 -0.75
C LEU A 63 21.80 1.79 -2.06
N ALA A 64 22.10 2.45 -3.18
CA ALA A 64 22.40 1.81 -4.46
C ALA A 64 23.56 0.83 -4.33
N LYS A 65 24.68 1.28 -3.72
CA LYS A 65 25.86 0.44 -3.46
C LYS A 65 25.52 -0.78 -2.58
N PHE A 66 24.71 -0.59 -1.54
CA PHE A 66 24.28 -1.69 -0.67
C PHE A 66 23.45 -2.72 -1.42
N LEU A 67 22.53 -2.26 -2.29
CA LEU A 67 21.65 -3.10 -3.09
C LEU A 67 22.38 -3.73 -4.31
N GLY A 68 23.57 -3.25 -4.66
CA GLY A 68 24.38 -3.76 -5.76
C GLY A 68 23.90 -3.29 -7.12
N VAL A 69 23.38 -2.07 -7.21
CA VAL A 69 22.91 -1.41 -8.44
C VAL A 69 23.60 -0.06 -8.64
N SER A 70 23.57 0.49 -9.85
CA SER A 70 23.95 1.89 -10.10
C SER A 70 22.86 2.84 -9.59
N GLU A 71 23.22 4.09 -9.32
CA GLU A 71 22.26 5.12 -8.91
C GLU A 71 21.17 5.33 -9.96
N ASP A 72 21.52 5.32 -11.26
CA ASP A 72 20.55 5.44 -12.35
C ASP A 72 19.52 4.30 -12.38
N ASN A 73 19.88 3.12 -11.90
CA ASN A 73 18.98 1.96 -11.82
C ASN A 73 18.26 1.82 -10.47
N LEU A 74 18.60 2.67 -9.50
CA LEU A 74 18.03 2.59 -8.16
C LEU A 74 16.49 2.77 -8.16
N PRO A 75 15.90 3.74 -8.88
CA PRO A 75 14.45 3.91 -8.94
C PRO A 75 13.72 2.65 -9.41
N SER A 76 14.12 2.10 -10.55
CA SER A 76 13.54 0.88 -11.12
C SER A 76 13.75 -0.34 -10.21
N TYR A 77 14.91 -0.42 -9.54
CA TYR A 77 15.18 -1.48 -8.58
C TYR A 77 14.25 -1.39 -7.35
N ILE A 78 14.02 -0.18 -6.82
CA ILE A 78 13.11 0.09 -5.69
C ILE A 78 11.67 -0.21 -6.06
N ALA A 79 11.26 0.02 -7.30
CA ALA A 79 9.91 -0.29 -7.80
C ALA A 79 9.55 -1.78 -7.64
N GLY A 80 10.55 -2.66 -7.62
CA GLY A 80 10.40 -4.10 -7.42
C GLY A 80 10.39 -4.58 -5.95
N PHE A 81 10.39 -3.68 -4.95
CA PHE A 81 10.29 -4.09 -3.55
C PHE A 81 8.84 -4.40 -3.12
N PRO A 82 8.65 -5.42 -2.23
CA PRO A 82 9.64 -6.31 -1.59
C PRO A 82 10.29 -7.28 -2.57
N ARG A 83 11.57 -7.55 -2.37
CA ARG A 83 12.34 -8.41 -3.27
C ARG A 83 13.44 -9.21 -2.55
N TYR A 84 13.98 -10.22 -3.24
CA TYR A 84 15.17 -10.91 -2.78
C TYR A 84 16.39 -9.99 -2.88
N VAL A 85 17.05 -9.77 -1.75
CA VAL A 85 18.29 -9.01 -1.66
C VAL A 85 19.43 -9.97 -1.41
N LYS A 86 20.28 -10.17 -2.43
CA LYS A 86 21.37 -11.17 -2.42
C LYS A 86 22.27 -11.03 -1.19
N LYS A 87 22.60 -9.80 -0.80
CA LYS A 87 23.47 -9.51 0.34
C LYS A 87 22.86 -9.97 1.68
N LEU A 88 21.54 -10.06 1.78
CA LEU A 88 20.80 -10.48 2.97
C LEU A 88 20.34 -11.93 2.90
N ASP A 89 20.51 -12.58 1.75
CA ASP A 89 20.06 -13.95 1.42
C ASP A 89 18.58 -14.19 1.79
N ARG A 90 17.74 -13.19 1.59
CA ARG A 90 16.30 -13.28 1.88
C ARG A 90 15.49 -12.22 1.16
N VAL A 91 14.17 -12.46 1.06
CA VAL A 91 13.22 -11.45 0.61
C VAL A 91 12.93 -10.50 1.77
N VAL A 92 13.01 -9.20 1.50
CA VAL A 92 12.81 -8.13 2.49
C VAL A 92 12.00 -6.99 1.90
N GLY A 93 11.33 -6.22 2.77
CA GLY A 93 10.83 -4.89 2.45
C GLY A 93 11.98 -3.87 2.36
N LEU A 94 11.73 -2.73 1.72
CA LEU A 94 12.73 -1.67 1.58
C LEU A 94 13.18 -1.13 2.96
N ASP A 95 12.28 -1.00 3.91
CA ASP A 95 12.56 -0.61 5.29
C ASP A 95 13.56 -1.56 5.98
N GLN A 96 13.45 -2.87 5.74
CA GLN A 96 14.38 -3.85 6.28
C GLN A 96 15.75 -3.82 5.60
N ALA A 97 15.80 -3.50 4.29
CA ALA A 97 17.06 -3.29 3.58
C ALA A 97 17.80 -2.07 4.15
N MET A 98 17.09 -0.97 4.39
CA MET A 98 17.66 0.22 5.03
C MET A 98 18.10 -0.05 6.47
N GLN A 99 17.33 -0.80 7.27
CA GLN A 99 17.78 -1.23 8.60
C GLN A 99 19.10 -2.02 8.55
N ALA A 100 19.26 -2.90 7.58
CA ALA A 100 20.48 -3.67 7.42
C ALA A 100 21.67 -2.79 7.00
N LEU A 101 21.42 -1.79 6.15
CA LEU A 101 22.44 -0.81 5.77
C LEU A 101 22.86 0.08 6.94
N MET A 102 21.90 0.57 7.74
CA MET A 102 22.19 1.29 8.99
C MET A 102 23.12 0.47 9.91
N ALA A 103 22.79 -0.80 10.11
CA ALA A 103 23.59 -1.70 10.94
C ALA A 103 24.99 -1.93 10.36
N GLN A 104 25.11 -2.08 9.03
CA GLN A 104 26.41 -2.18 8.34
C GLN A 104 27.27 -0.94 8.54
N ASN A 105 26.66 0.24 8.58
CA ASN A 105 27.35 1.51 8.80
C ASN A 105 27.64 1.80 10.29
N GLY A 106 27.36 0.84 11.20
CA GLY A 106 27.62 0.96 12.63
C GLY A 106 26.53 1.68 13.42
N HIS A 107 25.40 2.01 12.80
CA HIS A 107 24.28 2.66 13.46
C HIS A 107 23.28 1.67 14.03
N LYS A 108 22.60 2.04 15.11
CA LYS A 108 21.48 1.28 15.63
C LYS A 108 20.27 1.44 14.71
N PRO A 109 19.72 0.37 14.11
CA PRO A 109 18.58 0.49 13.22
C PRO A 109 17.34 1.07 13.92
N PHE A 110 16.62 1.93 13.23
CA PHE A 110 15.32 2.39 13.68
C PHE A 110 14.33 1.24 13.78
N LYS A 111 13.45 1.28 14.78
CA LYS A 111 12.37 0.28 14.87
C LYS A 111 11.39 0.46 13.72
N LEU A 112 10.92 -0.63 13.11
CA LEU A 112 9.94 -0.60 12.00
C LEU A 112 8.65 0.19 12.30
N LYS A 113 8.34 0.42 13.58
CA LYS A 113 7.18 1.23 14.01
C LYS A 113 7.54 2.65 14.43
N SER A 114 8.78 3.09 14.32
CA SER A 114 9.18 4.46 14.68
C SER A 114 8.71 5.45 13.60
N LYS A 115 8.58 6.71 13.98
CA LYS A 115 8.28 7.80 13.03
C LYS A 115 9.44 7.99 12.05
N ASP A 116 10.67 7.89 12.56
CA ASP A 116 11.91 8.02 11.78
C ASP A 116 11.95 6.95 10.67
N MET A 117 11.67 5.67 11.01
CA MET A 117 11.60 4.61 10.01
C MET A 117 10.49 4.84 8.98
N PHE A 118 9.35 5.41 9.39
CA PHE A 118 8.29 5.73 8.46
C PHE A 118 8.69 6.85 7.50
N ALA A 119 9.36 7.90 7.99
CA ALA A 119 9.87 9.00 7.18
C ALA A 119 10.94 8.50 6.19
N MET A 120 11.95 7.79 6.69
CA MET A 120 13.01 7.23 5.86
C MET A 120 12.48 6.22 4.83
N SER A 121 11.47 5.39 5.20
CA SER A 121 10.81 4.46 4.25
C SER A 121 10.01 5.20 3.18
N ALA A 122 9.40 6.33 3.54
CA ALA A 122 8.64 7.14 2.59
C ALA A 122 9.58 7.80 1.58
N TYR A 123 10.67 8.42 2.04
CA TYR A 123 11.70 8.96 1.15
C TYR A 123 12.29 7.85 0.27
N GLY A 124 12.81 6.78 0.86
CA GLY A 124 13.42 5.69 0.09
C GLY A 124 12.49 5.09 -0.96
N LYS A 125 11.17 5.02 -0.72
CA LYS A 125 10.23 4.57 -1.75
C LYS A 125 9.91 5.66 -2.77
N SER A 126 9.95 6.95 -2.40
CA SER A 126 9.71 8.08 -3.32
C SER A 126 10.81 8.23 -4.38
N ILE A 127 12.00 7.68 -4.17
CA ILE A 127 13.05 7.58 -5.20
C ILE A 127 12.52 6.89 -6.47
N ALA A 128 11.54 6.00 -6.32
CA ALA A 128 10.91 5.29 -7.44
C ALA A 128 9.63 5.98 -7.97
N ASN A 129 9.33 7.23 -7.60
CA ASN A 129 8.17 7.94 -8.14
C ASN A 129 8.25 8.05 -9.67
N GLY A 130 7.13 7.78 -10.34
CA GLY A 130 7.05 7.71 -11.80
C GLY A 130 7.39 6.32 -12.37
N GLU A 131 8.07 5.46 -11.62
CA GLU A 131 8.28 4.07 -12.02
C GLU A 131 7.00 3.24 -11.80
N ASN A 132 6.87 2.16 -12.58
CA ASN A 132 5.78 1.22 -12.38
C ASN A 132 6.17 0.10 -11.40
N ILE A 133 5.24 -0.34 -10.56
CA ILE A 133 5.43 -1.57 -9.76
C ILE A 133 5.81 -2.72 -10.69
N ASN A 134 6.92 -3.40 -10.39
CA ASN A 134 7.51 -4.44 -11.24
C ASN A 134 7.97 -5.67 -10.43
N ILE A 135 7.10 -6.24 -9.63
CA ILE A 135 7.43 -7.46 -8.86
C ILE A 135 7.38 -8.68 -9.77
N ASP A 136 8.55 -9.16 -10.20
CA ASP A 136 8.64 -10.42 -10.92
C ASP A 136 8.68 -11.61 -9.95
N VAL A 137 7.52 -12.24 -9.74
CA VAL A 137 7.36 -13.40 -8.85
C VAL A 137 8.05 -14.67 -9.37
N ASN A 138 8.52 -14.67 -10.61
CA ASN A 138 9.23 -15.78 -11.22
C ASN A 138 10.76 -15.53 -11.33
N ALA A 139 11.25 -14.33 -10.95
CA ALA A 139 12.66 -13.97 -11.04
C ALA A 139 13.59 -14.95 -10.31
N ASP A 140 13.15 -15.47 -9.18
CA ASP A 140 13.89 -16.46 -8.40
C ASP A 140 12.97 -17.31 -7.50
N LYS A 141 13.56 -18.41 -6.98
CA LYS A 141 12.83 -19.34 -6.11
C LYS A 141 12.39 -18.71 -4.76
N HIS A 142 13.09 -17.66 -4.29
CA HIS A 142 12.79 -17.06 -2.97
C HIS A 142 11.57 -16.19 -3.07
N ILE A 143 11.49 -15.30 -4.09
CA ILE A 143 10.31 -14.44 -4.30
C ILE A 143 9.08 -15.28 -4.65
N LYS A 144 9.22 -16.34 -5.44
CA LYS A 144 8.12 -17.26 -5.75
C LYS A 144 7.53 -17.91 -4.51
N LYS A 145 8.39 -18.39 -3.58
CA LYS A 145 7.96 -18.96 -2.29
C LYS A 145 7.29 -17.91 -1.40
N MET A 146 7.83 -16.67 -1.40
CA MET A 146 7.25 -15.58 -0.60
C MET A 146 5.91 -15.15 -1.15
N TYR A 147 5.71 -15.11 -2.46
CA TYR A 147 4.42 -14.80 -3.07
C TYR A 147 3.36 -15.85 -2.68
N ALA A 148 3.68 -17.13 -2.80
CA ALA A 148 2.77 -18.21 -2.39
C ALA A 148 2.43 -18.16 -0.89
N LEU A 149 3.42 -17.90 -0.02
CA LEU A 149 3.18 -17.69 1.41
C LEU A 149 2.31 -16.44 1.65
N GLY A 150 2.50 -15.39 0.88
CA GLY A 150 1.69 -14.16 0.99
C GLY A 150 0.23 -14.40 0.63
N GLU A 151 -0.04 -15.20 -0.39
CA GLU A 151 -1.38 -15.65 -0.76
C GLU A 151 -2.02 -16.48 0.36
N GLU A 152 -1.27 -17.42 0.93
CA GLU A 152 -1.72 -18.22 2.09
C GLU A 152 -2.07 -17.31 3.27
N VAL A 153 -1.18 -16.36 3.62
CA VAL A 153 -1.42 -15.39 4.70
C VAL A 153 -2.66 -14.54 4.44
N PHE A 154 -2.87 -14.13 3.18
CA PHE A 154 -4.00 -13.29 2.77
C PHE A 154 -5.35 -14.03 2.89
N THR A 155 -5.36 -15.33 2.57
CA THR A 155 -6.57 -16.17 2.54
C THR A 155 -6.85 -16.88 3.87
N THR A 156 -5.82 -17.12 4.69
CA THR A 156 -5.96 -17.86 5.95
C THR A 156 -6.75 -17.07 7.00
N LYS A 157 -7.80 -17.70 7.50
CA LYS A 157 -8.61 -17.18 8.60
C LYS A 157 -7.83 -17.20 9.92
N ARG A 158 -7.90 -16.11 10.69
CA ARG A 158 -7.15 -15.97 11.95
C ARG A 158 -7.86 -15.06 12.94
N GLY A 159 -7.49 -15.19 14.22
CA GLY A 159 -8.07 -14.37 15.29
C GLY A 159 -9.46 -14.80 15.72
N GLY A 160 -10.04 -14.05 16.66
CA GLY A 160 -11.27 -14.45 17.36
C GLY A 160 -12.53 -14.47 16.49
N ARG A 161 -12.53 -13.80 15.32
CA ARG A 161 -13.66 -13.80 14.38
C ARG A 161 -13.50 -14.79 13.23
N GLY A 162 -12.37 -15.47 13.11
CA GLY A 162 -12.13 -16.39 12.01
C GLY A 162 -12.18 -15.72 10.62
N LEU A 163 -11.75 -14.46 10.52
CA LEU A 163 -11.68 -13.71 9.27
C LEU A 163 -10.27 -13.76 8.68
N SER A 164 -10.17 -13.49 7.38
CA SER A 164 -8.91 -13.31 6.64
C SER A 164 -8.90 -11.93 5.96
N CYS A 165 -7.80 -11.58 5.31
CA CYS A 165 -7.77 -10.39 4.45
C CYS A 165 -8.80 -10.52 3.31
N LEU A 166 -8.87 -11.71 2.70
CA LEU A 166 -9.84 -12.02 1.64
C LEU A 166 -11.29 -11.83 2.09
N SER A 167 -11.61 -12.04 3.38
CA SER A 167 -12.98 -11.83 3.90
C SER A 167 -13.48 -10.38 3.74
N CYS A 168 -12.57 -9.42 3.57
CA CYS A 168 -12.90 -8.01 3.35
C CYS A 168 -12.49 -7.51 1.96
N HIS A 169 -11.57 -8.18 1.29
CA HIS A 169 -11.01 -7.79 0.00
C HIS A 169 -11.34 -8.79 -1.13
N SER A 170 -12.36 -9.62 -0.95
CA SER A 170 -12.93 -10.42 -2.04
C SER A 170 -13.75 -9.56 -2.99
N LYS A 171 -13.93 -10.01 -4.24
CA LYS A 171 -14.73 -9.30 -5.25
C LYS A 171 -16.16 -9.02 -4.79
N ASP A 172 -16.73 -9.91 -3.97
CA ASP A 172 -18.11 -9.79 -3.48
C ASP A 172 -18.29 -8.75 -2.37
N ILE A 173 -17.21 -8.35 -1.71
CA ILE A 173 -17.22 -7.47 -0.54
C ILE A 173 -16.60 -6.09 -0.85
N VAL A 174 -15.76 -6.02 -1.90
CA VAL A 174 -15.18 -4.75 -2.36
C VAL A 174 -16.29 -3.73 -2.66
N GLY A 175 -16.09 -2.48 -2.20
CA GLY A 175 -17.11 -1.42 -2.22
C GLY A 175 -17.92 -1.34 -0.93
N GLY A 176 -17.91 -2.36 -0.07
CA GLY A 176 -18.47 -2.29 1.28
C GLY A 176 -17.63 -1.43 2.22
N VAL A 177 -18.06 -1.34 3.48
CA VAL A 177 -17.41 -0.51 4.49
C VAL A 177 -17.15 -1.29 5.77
N LEU A 178 -15.94 -1.20 6.28
CA LEU A 178 -15.60 -1.64 7.63
C LEU A 178 -15.45 -0.40 8.52
N ARG A 179 -16.38 -0.20 9.44
CA ARG A 179 -16.51 1.04 10.23
C ARG A 179 -16.74 2.24 9.28
N THR A 180 -15.81 3.16 9.19
CA THR A 180 -15.86 4.35 8.31
C THR A 180 -14.89 4.25 7.12
N GLN A 181 -14.30 3.08 6.89
CA GLN A 181 -13.30 2.91 5.85
C GLN A 181 -13.86 2.05 4.73
N PRO A 182 -13.88 2.55 3.49
CA PRO A 182 -14.25 1.73 2.34
C PRO A 182 -13.26 0.56 2.18
N LEU A 183 -13.76 -0.56 1.72
CA LEU A 183 -12.98 -1.76 1.44
C LEU A 183 -12.61 -1.75 -0.06
N PRO A 184 -11.37 -1.37 -0.42
CA PRO A 184 -10.97 -1.24 -1.80
C PRO A 184 -10.65 -2.58 -2.43
N ASP A 185 -10.78 -2.66 -3.75
CA ASP A 185 -9.98 -3.57 -4.56
C ASP A 185 -8.52 -3.11 -4.52
N LEU A 186 -7.63 -3.96 -3.99
CA LEU A 186 -6.26 -3.58 -3.70
C LEU A 186 -5.43 -3.31 -4.96
N GLY A 187 -5.72 -4.02 -6.05
CA GLY A 187 -5.08 -3.83 -7.34
C GLY A 187 -5.55 -2.54 -8.01
N THR A 188 -6.87 -2.34 -8.09
CA THR A 188 -7.47 -1.17 -8.74
C THR A 188 -7.00 0.16 -8.12
N VAL A 189 -6.96 0.22 -6.78
CA VAL A 189 -6.48 1.44 -6.07
C VAL A 189 -4.95 1.53 -5.97
N GLY A 190 -4.21 0.57 -6.52
CA GLY A 190 -2.75 0.60 -6.54
C GLY A 190 -2.15 0.65 -5.14
N VAL A 191 -2.61 -0.19 -4.21
CA VAL A 191 -2.15 -0.14 -2.81
C VAL A 191 -0.63 -0.22 -2.70
N GLY A 192 0.02 -1.12 -3.44
CA GLY A 192 1.48 -1.24 -3.44
C GLY A 192 2.23 -0.01 -3.97
N ALA A 193 1.58 0.78 -4.85
CA ALA A 193 2.16 1.95 -5.50
C ALA A 193 1.99 3.26 -4.72
N THR A 194 1.09 3.29 -3.74
CA THR A 194 0.73 4.52 -3.00
C THR A 194 1.03 4.44 -1.49
N TRP A 195 1.85 3.46 -1.09
CA TRP A 195 2.34 3.33 0.29
C TRP A 195 3.87 3.26 0.30
N PRO A 196 4.53 3.95 1.25
CA PRO A 196 4.04 4.68 2.44
C PRO A 196 3.11 5.85 2.14
N ALA A 197 2.15 6.10 3.06
CA ALA A 197 1.15 7.14 2.90
C ALA A 197 0.94 7.96 4.18
N TYR A 198 0.59 9.24 4.02
CA TYR A 198 0.09 10.03 5.11
C TYR A 198 -1.34 9.63 5.44
N ARG A 199 -1.57 9.25 6.68
CA ARG A 199 -2.88 8.89 7.20
C ARG A 199 -3.49 10.08 7.92
N MET A 200 -4.46 10.76 7.31
CA MET A 200 -5.12 11.94 7.87
C MET A 200 -5.69 11.68 9.27
N THR A 201 -6.37 10.54 9.47
CA THR A 201 -6.92 10.14 10.79
C THR A 201 -5.86 9.81 11.84
N LYS A 202 -4.58 9.82 11.49
CA LYS A 202 -3.44 9.54 12.38
C LYS A 202 -2.41 10.66 12.39
N SER A 203 -2.61 11.68 11.56
CA SER A 203 -1.69 12.82 11.38
C SER A 203 -0.23 12.38 11.27
N SER A 204 0.01 11.34 10.46
CA SER A 204 1.35 10.74 10.36
C SER A 204 1.51 9.79 9.18
N LEU A 205 2.74 9.67 8.70
CA LEU A 205 3.13 8.62 7.77
C LEU A 205 2.93 7.22 8.36
N ARG A 206 2.62 6.28 7.50
CA ARG A 206 2.53 4.85 7.79
C ARG A 206 3.05 4.05 6.61
N THR A 207 3.80 2.98 6.89
CA THR A 207 4.18 1.99 5.88
C THR A 207 3.04 1.02 5.60
N LEU A 208 3.12 0.26 4.53
CA LEU A 208 2.10 -0.71 4.14
C LEU A 208 1.93 -1.81 5.20
N GLN A 209 3.02 -2.35 5.76
CA GLN A 209 2.96 -3.32 6.84
C GLN A 209 2.26 -2.75 8.09
N ARG A 210 2.50 -1.47 8.39
CA ARG A 210 1.81 -0.79 9.51
C ARG A 210 0.31 -0.62 9.22
N ARG A 211 -0.06 -0.43 7.95
CA ARG A 211 -1.48 -0.41 7.52
C ARG A 211 -2.12 -1.77 7.70
N PHE A 212 -1.44 -2.86 7.32
CA PHE A 212 -1.96 -4.22 7.53
C PHE A 212 -2.26 -4.48 9.00
N GLN A 213 -1.36 -4.12 9.93
CA GLN A 213 -1.62 -4.23 11.35
C GLN A 213 -2.84 -3.42 11.81
N GLY A 214 -3.08 -2.26 11.18
CA GLY A 214 -4.28 -1.46 11.45
C GLY A 214 -5.55 -2.20 11.02
N CYS A 215 -5.55 -2.81 9.84
CA CYS A 215 -6.66 -3.63 9.35
C CYS A 215 -6.90 -4.86 10.27
N MET A 216 -5.83 -5.59 10.60
CA MET A 216 -5.91 -6.76 11.50
C MET A 216 -6.56 -6.41 12.84
N LYS A 217 -6.14 -5.30 13.45
CA LYS A 217 -6.74 -4.84 14.72
C LYS A 217 -8.21 -4.46 14.57
N ASN A 218 -8.56 -3.74 13.49
CA ASN A 218 -9.93 -3.31 13.26
C ASN A 218 -10.88 -4.48 13.00
N ALA A 219 -10.40 -5.53 12.35
CA ALA A 219 -11.16 -6.74 12.04
C ALA A 219 -11.05 -7.82 13.12
N LEU A 220 -10.31 -7.57 14.23
CA LEU A 220 -10.02 -8.54 15.29
C LEU A 220 -9.31 -9.81 14.80
N LEU A 221 -8.44 -9.65 13.79
CA LEU A 221 -7.51 -10.68 13.34
C LEU A 221 -6.30 -10.76 14.30
N ALA A 222 -5.68 -11.93 14.39
CA ALA A 222 -4.38 -12.03 15.04
C ALA A 222 -3.34 -11.18 14.30
N VAL A 223 -2.67 -10.29 15.04
CA VAL A 223 -1.74 -9.31 14.47
C VAL A 223 -0.40 -9.95 14.15
N ILE A 224 0.02 -9.89 12.91
CA ILE A 224 1.33 -10.36 12.46
C ILE A 224 2.38 -9.27 12.78
N PRO A 225 3.54 -9.62 13.35
CA PRO A 225 4.62 -8.69 13.61
C PRO A 225 5.17 -8.06 12.31
N MET A 226 5.45 -6.76 12.31
CA MET A 226 6.17 -6.11 11.19
C MET A 226 7.55 -6.74 11.03
N GLY A 227 7.98 -6.88 9.79
CA GLY A 227 9.27 -7.47 9.45
C GLY A 227 9.33 -8.99 9.57
N SER A 228 8.29 -9.66 10.08
CA SER A 228 8.24 -11.13 10.07
C SER A 228 8.13 -11.67 8.63
N LYS A 229 8.49 -12.92 8.45
CA LYS A 229 8.42 -13.58 7.14
C LYS A 229 7.01 -13.51 6.55
N GLU A 230 5.99 -13.76 7.37
CA GLU A 230 4.59 -13.72 6.94
C GLU A 230 4.16 -12.29 6.58
N MET A 231 4.63 -11.27 7.30
CA MET A 231 4.30 -9.88 7.01
C MET A 231 4.94 -9.40 5.69
N VAL A 232 6.20 -9.76 5.44
CA VAL A 232 6.89 -9.47 4.17
C VAL A 232 6.23 -10.23 3.03
N ALA A 233 5.86 -11.49 3.24
CA ALA A 233 5.15 -12.30 2.25
C ALA A 233 3.79 -11.67 1.87
N LEU A 234 3.03 -11.23 2.87
CA LEU A 234 1.78 -10.51 2.65
C LEU A 234 2.01 -9.21 1.85
N GLU A 235 3.09 -8.48 2.15
CA GLU A 235 3.45 -7.27 1.40
C GLU A 235 3.81 -7.58 -0.05
N VAL A 236 4.57 -8.66 -0.32
CA VAL A 236 4.84 -9.14 -1.69
C VAL A 236 3.53 -9.41 -2.43
N TYR A 237 2.63 -10.18 -1.83
CA TYR A 237 1.36 -10.57 -2.45
C TYR A 237 0.46 -9.36 -2.77
N VAL A 238 0.31 -8.44 -1.81
CA VAL A 238 -0.52 -7.26 -1.99
C VAL A 238 0.11 -6.27 -2.96
N THR A 239 1.43 -6.06 -2.92
CA THR A 239 2.11 -5.15 -3.84
C THR A 239 2.05 -5.68 -5.28
N LYS A 240 2.17 -6.99 -5.48
CA LYS A 240 2.00 -7.61 -6.81
C LYS A 240 0.63 -7.33 -7.44
N GLN A 241 -0.43 -7.18 -6.65
CA GLN A 241 -1.74 -6.83 -7.20
C GLN A 241 -1.77 -5.42 -7.83
N ALA A 242 -0.81 -4.56 -7.48
CA ALA A 242 -0.63 -3.23 -8.07
C ALA A 242 0.38 -3.22 -9.24
N GLU A 243 0.67 -4.38 -9.84
CA GLU A 243 1.60 -4.50 -10.98
C GLU A 243 1.26 -3.51 -12.09
N GLY A 244 2.28 -2.83 -12.61
CA GLY A 244 2.14 -1.83 -13.66
C GLY A 244 1.48 -0.52 -13.24
N LYS A 245 1.14 -0.34 -11.96
CA LYS A 245 0.69 0.96 -11.43
C LYS A 245 1.89 1.84 -11.14
N GLU A 246 1.80 3.10 -11.55
CA GLU A 246 2.80 4.12 -11.28
C GLU A 246 2.91 4.41 -9.78
N ILE A 247 4.13 4.48 -9.29
CA ILE A 247 4.45 4.78 -7.89
C ILE A 247 4.29 6.28 -7.67
N ALA A 248 3.51 6.63 -6.65
CA ALA A 248 3.26 8.00 -6.21
C ALA A 248 3.32 8.08 -4.67
N ILE A 249 4.48 8.43 -4.14
CA ILE A 249 4.78 8.53 -2.71
C ILE A 249 5.16 9.98 -2.36
N PRO A 250 4.65 10.51 -1.27
CA PRO A 250 3.77 9.88 -0.29
C PRO A 250 2.31 9.85 -0.75
N GLY A 251 1.66 8.72 -0.61
CA GLY A 251 0.22 8.69 -0.81
C GLY A 251 -0.54 9.45 0.29
N LEU A 252 -1.75 9.93 -0.02
CA LEU A 252 -2.65 10.54 0.96
C LEU A 252 -3.85 9.61 1.19
N LYS A 253 -4.13 9.25 2.44
CA LYS A 253 -5.20 8.31 2.79
C LYS A 253 -5.98 8.80 4.02
N ARG A 254 -7.30 8.65 3.96
CA ARG A 254 -8.18 8.94 5.09
C ARG A 254 -7.99 7.99 6.28
#